data_1e717a2589aea70ed1467379aa346e94
#
_entry.id   1e717a2589aea70ed1467379aa346e94
#
_cell.length_a   1.000
_cell.length_b   1.000
_cell.length_c   1.000
_cell.angle_alpha   90.00
_cell.angle_beta   90.00
_cell.angle_gamma   90.00
#
_symmetry.space_group_name_H-M   'P 1'
#
loop_
_entity.id
_entity.type
_entity.pdbx_description
1 polymer ?
#
loop_
_entity_poly.entity_id
_entity_poly.type
_entity_poly.pdbx_seq_one_letter_code
_entity_poly.pdbx_strand_id
1 'polypeptide(L)'
;MKRTILSTLAAGSLLAGTVAMAQTPATDLPETKLTVVGGLSNLTAYQNFERPFWTETIPELSGGKVTADIKGFNEMGLKGPEILRLIGQGVIPFGTATLAYFASDDPINEAIDLAGLTPSIETAREITDAFTPVYQDFYESNNIKVLGFSTYPAQVLFCNAQVDELSDLKGKKVRTSSRTQAEFVGALGGSSVTIPFGEVVPALQNGVVDCAITGSMSGYSAKWYEVGTHLYALPVNWNQQVHAVNLNYWNTLDPKVQEFLESNLSTMYDAIWKQAAKETQEGYDCNTGSENCPHDVKGNMILVEPSDADRKELERITAEVVVPAWAARCSAKCVDEFNKTVGNVLNITAAK
;
A
#
# COMPACT_ATOMS: atom_id res chain seq x y z
N MET A 1 65.44 -22.00 43.17
CA MET A 1 64.22 -21.44 43.72
C MET A 1 63.65 -20.43 42.72
N LYS A 2 62.72 -20.84 41.86
CA LYS A 2 62.01 -19.97 40.91
C LYS A 2 60.53 -19.94 41.26
N ARG A 3 60.00 -18.82 41.67
CA ARG A 3 58.58 -18.61 41.93
C ARG A 3 57.88 -18.19 40.61
N THR A 4 56.95 -19.02 40.20
CA THR A 4 56.04 -18.74 39.04
C THR A 4 54.81 -18.03 39.60
N ILE A 5 54.51 -16.84 39.09
CA ILE A 5 53.32 -16.07 39.39
C ILE A 5 52.30 -16.42 38.32
N LEU A 6 51.17 -17.02 38.70
CA LEU A 6 49.97 -17.23 37.86
C LEU A 6 49.12 -15.97 37.91
N SER A 7 48.93 -15.33 36.74
CA SER A 7 47.99 -14.22 36.56
C SER A 7 46.68 -14.78 36.02
N THR A 8 45.65 -14.75 36.82
CA THR A 8 44.26 -15.04 36.42
C THR A 8 43.63 -13.81 35.76
N LEU A 9 43.39 -13.86 34.45
CA LEU A 9 42.52 -12.94 33.75
C LEU A 9 41.06 -13.32 33.96
N ALA A 10 40.29 -12.52 34.68
CA ALA A 10 38.83 -12.64 34.73
C ALA A 10 38.24 -11.91 33.53
N ALA A 11 37.67 -12.65 32.61
CA ALA A 11 36.89 -12.12 31.50
C ALA A 11 35.47 -11.78 32.00
N GLY A 12 35.21 -10.50 32.22
CA GLY A 12 33.86 -10.01 32.50
C GLY A 12 33.03 -9.94 31.23
N SER A 13 32.09 -10.87 31.09
CA SER A 13 31.05 -10.81 30.03
C SER A 13 30.00 -9.77 30.40
N LEU A 14 30.05 -8.62 29.74
CA LEU A 14 28.96 -7.63 29.75
C LEU A 14 27.78 -8.20 28.89
N LEU A 15 26.81 -8.78 29.56
CA LEU A 15 25.47 -9.03 28.99
C LEU A 15 24.78 -7.68 28.88
N ALA A 16 24.79 -7.10 27.67
CA ALA A 16 23.91 -6.01 27.31
C ALA A 16 22.46 -6.57 27.19
N GLY A 17 21.74 -6.52 28.31
CA GLY A 17 20.31 -6.79 28.31
C GLY A 17 19.59 -5.71 27.53
N THR A 18 19.06 -6.03 26.36
CA THR A 18 18.04 -5.21 25.71
C THR A 18 16.81 -5.23 26.61
N VAL A 19 16.61 -4.12 27.33
CA VAL A 19 15.35 -3.87 28.04
C VAL A 19 14.31 -3.61 26.94
N ALA A 20 13.56 -4.62 26.55
CA ALA A 20 12.29 -4.43 25.90
C ALA A 20 11.43 -3.66 26.90
N MET A 21 11.15 -2.38 26.62
CA MET A 21 10.14 -1.64 27.37
C MET A 21 8.80 -2.32 27.07
N ALA A 22 8.36 -3.19 27.94
CA ALA A 22 6.99 -3.63 27.96
C ALA A 22 6.14 -2.40 28.25
N GLN A 23 5.42 -1.90 27.26
CA GLN A 23 4.43 -0.86 27.46
C GLN A 23 3.43 -1.38 28.48
N THR A 24 3.27 -0.68 29.60
CA THR A 24 2.28 -1.03 30.61
C THR A 24 0.90 -0.92 29.97
N PRO A 25 0.04 -1.95 30.04
CA PRO A 25 -1.31 -1.87 29.46
C PRO A 25 -2.04 -0.64 30.00
N ALA A 26 -2.72 0.10 29.13
CA ALA A 26 -3.48 1.29 29.53
C ALA A 26 -4.79 0.85 30.23
N THR A 27 -4.71 0.58 31.53
CA THR A 27 -5.81 0.02 32.33
C THR A 27 -6.91 1.04 32.69
N ASP A 28 -6.70 2.32 32.44
CA ASP A 28 -7.64 3.43 32.75
C ASP A 28 -8.48 3.84 31.51
N LEU A 29 -8.69 2.92 30.57
CA LEU A 29 -9.54 3.14 29.40
C LEU A 29 -10.98 2.68 29.68
N PRO A 30 -11.99 3.39 29.15
CA PRO A 30 -13.38 2.90 29.19
C PRO A 30 -13.54 1.69 28.25
N GLU A 31 -14.48 0.80 28.60
CA GLU A 31 -14.83 -0.30 27.71
C GLU A 31 -15.39 0.24 26.39
N THR A 32 -14.72 -0.11 25.30
CA THR A 32 -15.05 0.39 23.97
C THR A 32 -14.99 -0.74 22.95
N LYS A 33 -16.07 -0.92 22.19
CA LYS A 33 -16.13 -1.88 21.09
C LYS A 33 -16.17 -1.13 19.76
N LEU A 34 -15.21 -1.44 18.89
CA LEU A 34 -15.04 -0.81 17.59
C LEU A 34 -15.50 -1.75 16.47
N THR A 35 -15.91 -1.16 15.35
CA THR A 35 -16.18 -1.88 14.09
C THR A 35 -15.25 -1.33 13.02
N VAL A 36 -14.52 -2.22 12.34
CA VAL A 36 -13.50 -1.86 11.37
C VAL A 36 -13.76 -2.60 10.05
N VAL A 37 -13.70 -1.88 8.94
CA VAL A 37 -13.66 -2.46 7.60
C VAL A 37 -12.22 -2.37 7.10
N GLY A 38 -11.52 -3.49 7.13
CA GLY A 38 -10.13 -3.59 6.69
C GLY A 38 -9.98 -3.68 5.18
N GLY A 39 -8.74 -3.75 4.72
CA GLY A 39 -8.38 -3.95 3.32
C GLY A 39 -8.86 -5.28 2.74
N LEU A 40 -8.27 -5.70 1.63
CA LEU A 40 -8.57 -7.01 1.00
C LEU A 40 -8.14 -8.16 1.90
N SER A 41 -9.09 -8.99 2.35
CA SER A 41 -8.88 -10.04 3.37
C SER A 41 -7.94 -11.17 2.92
N ASN A 42 -7.72 -11.31 1.63
CA ASN A 42 -6.80 -12.30 1.07
C ASN A 42 -5.36 -11.81 0.88
N LEU A 43 -5.06 -10.54 1.24
CA LEU A 43 -3.73 -9.96 1.11
C LEU A 43 -2.99 -9.94 2.46
N THR A 44 -1.67 -9.96 2.38
CA THR A 44 -0.77 -10.04 3.54
C THR A 44 -0.93 -8.84 4.48
N ALA A 45 -1.17 -7.62 3.96
CA ALA A 45 -1.42 -6.43 4.77
C ALA A 45 -2.59 -6.64 5.74
N TYR A 46 -3.69 -7.24 5.28
CA TYR A 46 -4.82 -7.55 6.13
C TYR A 46 -4.55 -8.74 7.06
N GLN A 47 -4.05 -9.85 6.51
CA GLN A 47 -3.92 -11.11 7.26
C GLN A 47 -2.88 -11.03 8.38
N ASN A 48 -1.75 -10.38 8.10
CA ASN A 48 -0.60 -10.38 9.00
C ASN A 48 -0.50 -9.11 9.86
N PHE A 49 -1.24 -8.03 9.51
CA PHE A 49 -1.14 -6.75 10.21
C PHE A 49 -2.50 -6.20 10.65
N GLU A 50 -3.42 -5.85 9.74
CA GLU A 50 -4.67 -5.20 10.14
C GLU A 50 -5.49 -6.08 11.08
N ARG A 51 -5.74 -7.33 10.69
CA ARG A 51 -6.56 -8.23 11.50
C ARG A 51 -5.93 -8.52 12.86
N PRO A 52 -4.66 -8.99 12.98
CA PRO A 52 -4.04 -9.23 14.29
C PRO A 52 -3.95 -7.97 15.15
N PHE A 53 -3.68 -6.82 14.54
CA PHE A 53 -3.62 -5.55 15.26
C PHE A 53 -4.95 -5.24 15.97
N TRP A 54 -6.07 -5.33 15.25
CA TRP A 54 -7.38 -5.01 15.81
C TRP A 54 -7.95 -6.09 16.73
N THR A 55 -7.65 -7.39 16.48
CA THR A 55 -8.23 -8.51 17.25
C THR A 55 -7.35 -9.00 18.40
N GLU A 56 -6.05 -8.70 18.38
CA GLU A 56 -5.08 -9.20 19.35
C GLU A 56 -4.31 -8.05 20.02
N THR A 57 -3.58 -7.24 19.23
CA THR A 57 -2.69 -6.19 19.75
C THR A 57 -3.46 -5.10 20.51
N ILE A 58 -4.53 -4.55 19.96
CA ILE A 58 -5.35 -3.50 20.63
C ILE A 58 -5.99 -4.03 21.93
N PRO A 59 -6.64 -5.20 21.95
CA PRO A 59 -7.11 -5.78 23.19
C PRO A 59 -6.01 -6.01 24.23
N GLU A 60 -4.85 -6.56 23.84
CA GLU A 60 -3.74 -6.80 24.74
C GLU A 60 -3.22 -5.50 25.37
N LEU A 61 -2.92 -4.49 24.55
CA LEU A 61 -2.39 -3.20 25.00
C LEU A 61 -3.38 -2.42 25.88
N SER A 62 -4.69 -2.60 25.65
CA SER A 62 -5.73 -1.95 26.46
C SER A 62 -6.16 -2.76 27.69
N GLY A 63 -5.57 -3.92 27.96
CA GLY A 63 -6.03 -4.83 29.01
C GLY A 63 -7.46 -5.33 28.80
N GLY A 64 -7.88 -5.51 27.53
CA GLY A 64 -9.20 -5.94 27.12
C GLY A 64 -10.26 -4.83 27.10
N LYS A 65 -9.89 -3.59 27.41
CA LYS A 65 -10.84 -2.47 27.45
C LYS A 65 -11.28 -1.98 26.08
N VAL A 66 -10.37 -1.99 25.10
CA VAL A 66 -10.70 -1.67 23.71
C VAL A 66 -10.67 -2.95 22.90
N THR A 67 -11.77 -3.26 22.23
CA THR A 67 -11.91 -4.44 21.36
C THR A 67 -12.45 -4.00 20.00
N ALA A 68 -12.17 -4.80 18.97
CA ALA A 68 -12.66 -4.51 17.61
C ALA A 68 -13.15 -5.77 16.89
N ASP A 69 -14.24 -5.60 16.14
CA ASP A 69 -14.65 -6.55 15.10
C ASP A 69 -14.15 -6.02 13.75
N ILE A 70 -13.30 -6.77 13.07
CA ILE A 70 -12.79 -6.39 11.74
C ILE A 70 -13.18 -7.43 10.68
N LYS A 71 -13.56 -6.93 9.49
CA LYS A 71 -13.73 -7.72 8.26
C LYS A 71 -13.10 -6.99 7.09
N GLY A 72 -12.51 -7.73 6.16
CA GLY A 72 -12.09 -7.16 4.90
C GLY A 72 -13.29 -6.69 4.07
N PHE A 73 -13.15 -5.59 3.35
CA PHE A 73 -14.27 -5.02 2.59
C PHE A 73 -14.85 -6.02 1.57
N ASN A 74 -14.01 -6.86 0.98
CA ASN A 74 -14.45 -7.90 0.03
C ASN A 74 -15.30 -9.01 0.68
N GLU A 75 -15.11 -9.29 1.97
CA GLU A 75 -15.96 -10.22 2.73
C GLU A 75 -17.36 -9.66 2.98
N MET A 76 -17.50 -8.34 2.89
CA MET A 76 -18.77 -7.62 3.02
C MET A 76 -19.47 -7.39 1.67
N GLY A 77 -18.90 -7.92 0.57
CA GLY A 77 -19.41 -7.71 -0.78
C GLY A 77 -19.12 -6.32 -1.37
N LEU A 78 -18.24 -5.54 -0.73
CA LEU A 78 -17.80 -4.24 -1.22
C LEU A 78 -16.63 -4.43 -2.21
N LYS A 79 -16.47 -3.47 -3.13
CA LYS A 79 -15.44 -3.54 -4.19
C LYS A 79 -14.32 -2.52 -4.03
N GLY A 80 -14.41 -1.65 -3.02
CA GLY A 80 -13.39 -0.64 -2.66
C GLY A 80 -13.80 0.81 -2.95
N PRO A 81 -14.24 1.19 -4.16
CA PRO A 81 -14.53 2.60 -4.51
C PRO A 81 -15.61 3.28 -3.65
N GLU A 82 -16.42 2.53 -2.94
CA GLU A 82 -17.47 3.07 -2.06
C GLU A 82 -17.03 3.35 -0.63
N ILE A 83 -15.86 2.85 -0.18
CA ILE A 83 -15.46 2.82 1.23
C ILE A 83 -15.38 4.23 1.83
N LEU A 84 -14.63 5.17 1.23
CA LEU A 84 -14.50 6.52 1.81
C LEU A 84 -15.83 7.25 1.87
N ARG A 85 -16.68 7.09 0.86
CA ARG A 85 -18.02 7.66 0.89
C ARG A 85 -18.85 7.08 2.04
N LEU A 86 -18.78 5.77 2.29
CA LEU A 86 -19.48 5.12 3.41
C LEU A 86 -18.92 5.56 4.77
N ILE A 87 -17.60 5.82 4.86
CA ILE A 87 -16.99 6.40 6.06
C ILE A 87 -17.52 7.82 6.27
N GLY A 88 -17.45 8.70 5.28
CA GLY A 88 -17.93 10.08 5.38
C GLY A 88 -19.40 10.18 5.77
N GLN A 89 -20.22 9.22 5.30
CA GLN A 89 -21.65 9.12 5.65
C GLN A 89 -21.92 8.48 7.03
N GLY A 90 -20.89 7.96 7.72
CA GLY A 90 -21.03 7.30 9.03
C GLY A 90 -21.61 5.88 8.97
N VAL A 91 -21.70 5.28 7.79
CA VAL A 91 -22.13 3.87 7.63
C VAL A 91 -21.02 2.91 8.07
N ILE A 92 -19.76 3.27 7.79
CA ILE A 92 -18.55 2.57 8.22
C ILE A 92 -17.85 3.49 9.23
N PRO A 93 -17.68 3.07 10.50
CA PRO A 93 -16.94 3.87 11.47
C PRO A 93 -15.46 4.00 11.13
N PHE A 94 -14.73 2.88 11.04
CA PHE A 94 -13.32 2.79 10.64
C PHE A 94 -13.19 2.01 9.34
N GLY A 95 -12.33 2.47 8.44
CA GLY A 95 -12.09 1.75 7.19
C GLY A 95 -10.69 1.96 6.61
N THR A 96 -10.27 0.96 5.83
CA THR A 96 -9.04 0.97 5.02
C THR A 96 -9.41 0.89 3.55
N ALA A 97 -8.83 1.75 2.73
CA ALA A 97 -9.08 1.75 1.30
C ALA A 97 -7.89 2.27 0.48
N THR A 98 -7.78 1.78 -0.75
CA THR A 98 -6.78 2.27 -1.70
C THR A 98 -7.17 3.66 -2.21
N LEU A 99 -6.28 4.65 -2.06
CA LEU A 99 -6.54 6.04 -2.44
C LEU A 99 -6.97 6.19 -3.90
N ALA A 100 -6.30 5.49 -4.82
CA ALA A 100 -6.58 5.56 -6.25
C ALA A 100 -8.02 5.16 -6.64
N TYR A 101 -8.74 4.46 -5.79
CA TYR A 101 -10.15 4.12 -6.03
C TYR A 101 -11.09 5.34 -5.99
N PHE A 102 -10.64 6.44 -5.38
CA PHE A 102 -11.42 7.66 -5.21
C PHE A 102 -11.00 8.78 -6.17
N ALA A 103 -10.17 8.45 -7.16
CA ALA A 103 -9.71 9.39 -8.19
C ALA A 103 -10.84 10.04 -8.99
N SER A 104 -11.97 9.33 -9.15
CA SER A 104 -13.16 9.88 -9.80
C SER A 104 -13.92 10.89 -8.94
N ASP A 105 -13.80 10.81 -7.62
CA ASP A 105 -14.42 11.72 -6.69
C ASP A 105 -13.61 13.01 -6.60
N ASP A 106 -12.29 12.90 -6.43
CA ASP A 106 -11.37 14.03 -6.54
C ASP A 106 -9.97 13.53 -6.96
N PRO A 107 -9.33 14.16 -7.99
CA PRO A 107 -7.98 13.79 -8.43
C PRO A 107 -6.88 13.97 -7.38
N ILE A 108 -7.13 14.67 -6.27
CA ILE A 108 -6.18 14.76 -5.14
C ILE A 108 -5.80 13.38 -4.62
N ASN A 109 -6.71 12.39 -4.72
CA ASN A 109 -6.49 11.02 -4.28
C ASN A 109 -5.42 10.27 -5.07
N GLU A 110 -4.98 10.81 -6.20
CA GLU A 110 -3.89 10.25 -7.00
C GLU A 110 -2.53 10.90 -6.71
N ALA A 111 -2.50 12.05 -6.03
CA ALA A 111 -1.34 12.96 -5.93
C ALA A 111 -0.03 12.29 -5.49
N ILE A 112 -0.07 11.28 -4.63
CA ILE A 112 1.12 10.58 -4.10
C ILE A 112 1.40 9.25 -4.79
N ASP A 113 0.58 8.83 -5.77
CA ASP A 113 0.70 7.51 -6.40
C ASP A 113 0.47 7.54 -7.92
N LEU A 114 0.89 8.63 -8.57
CA LEU A 114 0.87 8.71 -10.03
C LEU A 114 1.79 7.64 -10.63
N ALA A 115 1.38 7.02 -11.73
CA ALA A 115 2.17 5.99 -12.40
C ALA A 115 3.56 6.53 -12.78
N GLY A 116 4.61 5.86 -12.33
CA GLY A 116 6.02 6.22 -12.52
C GLY A 116 6.55 7.34 -11.61
N LEU A 117 5.72 7.89 -10.72
CA LEU A 117 6.12 9.04 -9.88
C LEU A 117 7.26 8.71 -8.93
N THR A 118 7.27 7.51 -8.34
CA THR A 118 8.22 7.12 -7.30
C THR A 118 9.00 5.88 -7.69
N PRO A 119 10.34 5.98 -7.80
CA PRO A 119 11.19 4.86 -8.21
C PRO A 119 11.38 3.82 -7.10
N SER A 120 11.13 4.19 -5.84
CA SER A 120 11.32 3.32 -4.68
C SER A 120 10.22 3.51 -3.64
N ILE A 121 10.09 2.53 -2.75
CA ILE A 121 9.11 2.58 -1.65
C ILE A 121 9.49 3.64 -0.60
N GLU A 122 10.78 3.89 -0.42
CA GLU A 122 11.29 4.94 0.47
C GLU A 122 10.82 6.30 -0.02
N THR A 123 10.99 6.58 -1.31
CA THR A 123 10.48 7.82 -1.94
C THR A 123 8.96 7.91 -1.86
N ALA A 124 8.26 6.78 -2.08
CA ALA A 124 6.81 6.73 -1.92
C ALA A 124 6.37 7.08 -0.48
N ARG A 125 7.10 6.60 0.52
CA ARG A 125 6.85 6.95 1.92
C ARG A 125 7.10 8.43 2.18
N GLU A 126 8.23 8.96 1.69
CA GLU A 126 8.61 10.37 1.90
C GLU A 126 7.56 11.34 1.33
N ILE A 127 7.08 11.11 0.11
CA ILE A 127 6.03 11.95 -0.48
C ILE A 127 4.67 11.78 0.21
N THR A 128 4.36 10.57 0.70
CA THR A 128 3.15 10.33 1.50
C THR A 128 3.17 11.14 2.78
N ASP A 129 4.29 11.10 3.51
CA ASP A 129 4.46 11.85 4.75
C ASP A 129 4.39 13.37 4.48
N ALA A 130 5.01 13.85 3.39
CA ALA A 130 4.97 15.26 2.99
C ALA A 130 3.56 15.75 2.61
N PHE A 131 2.73 14.89 1.99
CA PHE A 131 1.38 15.25 1.55
C PHE A 131 0.30 14.97 2.61
N THR A 132 0.62 14.26 3.68
CA THR A 132 -0.32 13.88 4.73
C THR A 132 -1.13 15.05 5.30
N PRO A 133 -0.55 16.24 5.60
CA PRO A 133 -1.34 17.39 6.08
C PRO A 133 -2.41 17.84 5.08
N VAL A 134 -2.10 17.78 3.78
CA VAL A 134 -3.07 18.15 2.72
C VAL A 134 -4.24 17.18 2.70
N TYR A 135 -3.98 15.89 2.86
CA TYR A 135 -5.05 14.89 2.96
C TYR A 135 -5.87 15.05 4.24
N GLN A 136 -5.24 15.35 5.37
CA GLN A 136 -5.98 15.61 6.61
C GLN A 136 -6.99 16.74 6.43
N ASP A 137 -6.55 17.89 5.92
CA ASP A 137 -7.44 19.04 5.65
C ASP A 137 -8.56 18.71 4.64
N PHE A 138 -8.21 18.00 3.56
CA PHE A 138 -9.17 17.61 2.53
C PHE A 138 -10.25 16.69 3.07
N TYR A 139 -9.87 15.63 3.77
CA TYR A 139 -10.79 14.62 4.25
C TYR A 139 -11.62 15.09 5.44
N GLU A 140 -11.06 15.95 6.29
CA GLU A 140 -11.81 16.53 7.42
C GLU A 140 -13.04 17.30 6.93
N SER A 141 -12.91 18.04 5.81
CA SER A 141 -14.04 18.73 5.17
C SER A 141 -15.13 17.77 4.65
N ASN A 142 -14.82 16.49 4.51
CA ASN A 142 -15.71 15.41 4.07
C ASN A 142 -16.16 14.51 5.23
N ASN A 143 -16.07 14.98 6.50
CA ASN A 143 -16.41 14.23 7.70
C ASN A 143 -15.61 12.93 7.87
N ILE A 144 -14.34 12.94 7.43
CA ILE A 144 -13.41 11.81 7.53
C ILE A 144 -12.14 12.29 8.23
N LYS A 145 -11.73 11.58 9.29
CA LYS A 145 -10.42 11.76 9.90
C LYS A 145 -9.46 10.72 9.33
N VAL A 146 -8.37 11.19 8.76
CA VAL A 146 -7.25 10.33 8.36
C VAL A 146 -6.46 9.91 9.60
N LEU A 147 -6.25 8.61 9.77
CA LEU A 147 -5.48 8.03 10.87
C LEU A 147 -4.04 7.71 10.44
N GLY A 148 -3.83 7.47 9.16
CA GLY A 148 -2.52 7.21 8.58
C GLY A 148 -2.59 6.54 7.23
N PHE A 149 -1.41 6.20 6.71
CA PHE A 149 -1.26 5.59 5.40
C PHE A 149 -0.40 4.33 5.49
N SER A 150 -0.72 3.37 4.63
CA SER A 150 0.10 2.19 4.35
C SER A 150 0.22 1.99 2.85
N THR A 151 0.91 0.93 2.42
CA THR A 151 1.10 0.66 1.00
C THR A 151 1.06 -0.83 0.70
N TYR A 152 0.87 -1.16 -0.56
CA TYR A 152 1.15 -2.48 -1.11
C TYR A 152 2.59 -2.57 -1.65
N PRO A 153 3.12 -3.78 -1.95
CA PRO A 153 4.36 -3.95 -2.72
C PRO A 153 4.28 -3.30 -4.10
N ALA A 154 5.43 -3.13 -4.75
CA ALA A 154 5.51 -2.55 -6.09
C ALA A 154 4.46 -3.14 -7.04
N GLN A 155 3.70 -2.25 -7.67
CA GLN A 155 2.72 -2.61 -8.67
C GLN A 155 3.45 -2.89 -9.98
N VAL A 156 3.34 -4.13 -10.46
CA VAL A 156 4.05 -4.64 -11.63
C VAL A 156 3.08 -5.33 -12.60
N LEU A 157 3.55 -5.70 -13.80
CA LEU A 157 2.67 -6.33 -14.78
C LEU A 157 2.73 -7.86 -14.67
N PHE A 158 1.57 -8.47 -14.60
CA PHE A 158 1.33 -9.90 -14.76
C PHE A 158 0.67 -10.12 -16.12
N CYS A 159 1.31 -10.84 -17.02
CA CYS A 159 0.81 -11.02 -18.38
C CYS A 159 0.57 -12.51 -18.70
N ASN A 160 -0.54 -12.79 -19.38
CA ASN A 160 -0.79 -14.06 -20.06
C ASN A 160 -0.44 -13.94 -21.55
N ALA A 161 0.68 -13.27 -21.83
CA ALA A 161 1.24 -13.02 -23.15
C ALA A 161 2.73 -12.72 -22.97
N GLN A 162 3.50 -12.91 -24.03
CA GLN A 162 4.89 -12.51 -24.03
C GLN A 162 5.00 -10.99 -23.94
N VAL A 163 5.79 -10.50 -22.98
CA VAL A 163 6.15 -9.10 -22.78
C VAL A 163 7.61 -9.09 -22.30
N ASP A 164 8.52 -8.72 -23.18
CA ASP A 164 9.96 -8.66 -22.92
C ASP A 164 10.43 -7.22 -22.70
N GLU A 165 9.68 -6.23 -23.20
CA GLU A 165 9.92 -4.80 -23.03
C GLU A 165 8.61 -3.99 -22.97
N LEU A 166 8.65 -2.73 -22.54
CA LEU A 166 7.44 -1.89 -22.44
C LEU A 166 6.71 -1.69 -23.78
N SER A 167 7.45 -1.67 -24.88
CA SER A 167 6.86 -1.50 -26.21
C SER A 167 5.94 -2.65 -26.62
N ASP A 168 6.06 -3.82 -26.00
CA ASP A 168 5.21 -5.00 -26.24
C ASP A 168 3.79 -4.81 -25.70
N LEU A 169 3.55 -3.78 -24.89
CA LEU A 169 2.19 -3.42 -24.44
C LEU A 169 1.35 -2.79 -25.55
N LYS A 170 1.95 -2.40 -26.67
CA LYS A 170 1.22 -1.86 -27.82
C LYS A 170 0.18 -2.85 -28.32
N GLY A 171 -1.08 -2.39 -28.35
CA GLY A 171 -2.23 -3.20 -28.79
C GLY A 171 -2.73 -4.22 -27.76
N LYS A 172 -2.06 -4.39 -26.61
CA LYS A 172 -2.53 -5.29 -25.54
C LYS A 172 -3.62 -4.62 -24.68
N LYS A 173 -4.50 -5.44 -24.15
CA LYS A 173 -5.49 -5.04 -23.16
C LYS A 173 -4.92 -5.28 -21.77
N VAL A 174 -4.79 -4.21 -21.00
CA VAL A 174 -4.18 -4.27 -19.65
C VAL A 174 -5.21 -3.86 -18.59
N ARG A 175 -5.42 -4.72 -17.62
CA ARG A 175 -6.20 -4.35 -16.44
C ARG A 175 -5.41 -3.39 -15.58
N THR A 176 -6.04 -2.28 -15.22
CA THR A 176 -5.48 -1.27 -14.33
C THR A 176 -6.35 -1.09 -13.09
N SER A 177 -5.77 -0.67 -11.98
CA SER A 177 -6.46 -0.35 -10.73
C SER A 177 -6.63 1.15 -10.51
N SER A 178 -5.94 1.99 -11.31
CA SER A 178 -6.00 3.44 -11.21
C SER A 178 -6.08 4.08 -12.60
N ARG A 179 -6.51 5.33 -12.61
CA ARG A 179 -6.57 6.13 -13.83
C ARG A 179 -5.18 6.45 -14.36
N THR A 180 -4.22 6.72 -13.49
CA THR A 180 -2.85 7.04 -13.90
C THR A 180 -2.11 5.82 -14.48
N GLN A 181 -2.41 4.61 -14.00
CA GLN A 181 -1.97 3.38 -14.69
C GLN A 181 -2.59 3.26 -16.08
N ALA A 182 -3.86 3.67 -16.24
CA ALA A 182 -4.51 3.65 -17.55
C ALA A 182 -3.87 4.65 -18.53
N GLU A 183 -3.47 5.82 -18.04
CA GLU A 183 -2.73 6.84 -18.82
C GLU A 183 -1.34 6.31 -19.23
N PHE A 184 -0.63 5.65 -18.32
CA PHE A 184 0.63 4.98 -18.61
C PHE A 184 0.49 3.92 -19.70
N VAL A 185 -0.48 3.02 -19.57
CA VAL A 185 -0.77 1.98 -20.59
C VAL A 185 -1.15 2.60 -21.93
N GLY A 186 -1.98 3.65 -21.92
CA GLY A 186 -2.39 4.37 -23.13
C GLY A 186 -1.22 5.02 -23.84
N ALA A 187 -0.26 5.60 -23.12
CA ALA A 187 0.95 6.21 -23.69
C ALA A 187 1.83 5.18 -24.43
N LEU A 188 1.80 3.92 -24.02
CA LEU A 188 2.48 2.81 -24.69
C LEU A 188 1.67 2.21 -25.85
N GLY A 189 0.49 2.77 -26.17
CA GLY A 189 -0.39 2.27 -27.22
C GLY A 189 -1.18 1.02 -26.85
N GLY A 190 -1.25 0.68 -25.56
CA GLY A 190 -2.13 -0.33 -25.02
C GLY A 190 -3.54 0.20 -24.74
N SER A 191 -4.45 -0.69 -24.41
CA SER A 191 -5.82 -0.38 -23.99
C SER A 191 -6.02 -0.77 -22.53
N SER A 192 -6.48 0.16 -21.68
CA SER A 192 -6.77 -0.14 -20.28
C SER A 192 -8.19 -0.60 -20.07
N VAL A 193 -8.38 -1.52 -19.11
CA VAL A 193 -9.68 -2.00 -18.65
C VAL A 193 -9.69 -1.95 -17.12
N THR A 194 -10.69 -1.30 -16.53
CA THR A 194 -10.88 -1.28 -15.09
C THR A 194 -11.69 -2.49 -14.66
N ILE A 195 -11.07 -3.38 -13.88
CA ILE A 195 -11.70 -4.60 -13.35
C ILE A 195 -11.38 -4.68 -11.86
N PRO A 196 -12.37 -4.94 -10.97
CA PRO A 196 -12.13 -5.17 -9.54
C PRO A 196 -11.11 -6.30 -9.30
N PHE A 197 -10.31 -6.19 -8.23
CA PHE A 197 -9.21 -7.11 -7.97
C PHE A 197 -9.62 -8.59 -7.98
N GLY A 198 -10.75 -8.94 -7.33
CA GLY A 198 -11.24 -10.32 -7.26
C GLY A 198 -11.73 -10.90 -8.60
N GLU A 199 -11.90 -10.07 -9.64
CA GLU A 199 -12.39 -10.48 -10.97
C GLU A 199 -11.25 -10.63 -11.99
N VAL A 200 -9.99 -10.39 -11.60
CA VAL A 200 -8.86 -10.34 -12.54
C VAL A 200 -8.42 -11.73 -13.01
N VAL A 201 -8.38 -12.73 -12.10
CA VAL A 201 -7.99 -14.11 -12.48
C VAL A 201 -8.86 -14.64 -13.60
N PRO A 202 -10.21 -14.64 -13.50
CA PRO A 202 -11.05 -15.07 -14.61
C PRO A 202 -10.91 -14.18 -15.87
N ALA A 203 -10.60 -12.88 -15.72
CA ALA A 203 -10.38 -12.00 -16.87
C ALA A 203 -9.11 -12.36 -17.65
N LEU A 204 -7.99 -12.64 -16.96
CA LEU A 204 -6.75 -13.14 -17.56
C LEU A 204 -6.96 -14.53 -18.19
N GLN A 205 -7.60 -15.43 -17.45
CA GLN A 205 -7.84 -16.82 -17.92
C GLN A 205 -8.67 -16.87 -19.19
N ASN A 206 -9.69 -16.02 -19.30
CA ASN A 206 -10.60 -15.97 -20.45
C ASN A 206 -10.12 -15.03 -21.58
N GLY A 207 -8.94 -14.42 -21.47
CA GLY A 207 -8.39 -13.50 -22.47
C GLY A 207 -9.20 -12.20 -22.62
N VAL A 208 -9.95 -11.80 -21.60
CA VAL A 208 -10.60 -10.48 -21.54
C VAL A 208 -9.53 -9.38 -21.49
N VAL A 209 -8.44 -9.66 -20.78
CA VAL A 209 -7.22 -8.86 -20.75
C VAL A 209 -6.00 -9.75 -20.99
N ASP A 210 -4.95 -9.18 -21.59
CA ASP A 210 -3.68 -9.83 -21.86
C ASP A 210 -2.73 -9.72 -20.67
N CYS A 211 -2.79 -8.58 -19.96
CA CYS A 211 -1.99 -8.26 -18.78
C CYS A 211 -2.85 -7.62 -17.70
N ALA A 212 -2.30 -7.56 -16.48
CA ALA A 212 -2.91 -6.85 -15.37
C ALA A 212 -1.82 -6.27 -14.46
N ILE A 213 -2.06 -5.08 -13.88
CA ILE A 213 -1.15 -4.43 -12.93
C ILE A 213 -1.66 -4.68 -11.52
N THR A 214 -0.77 -5.18 -10.65
CA THR A 214 -0.99 -5.32 -9.20
C THR A 214 0.34 -5.44 -8.44
N GLY A 215 0.26 -5.39 -7.10
CA GLY A 215 1.42 -5.63 -6.25
C GLY A 215 2.03 -7.01 -6.49
N SER A 216 3.36 -7.10 -6.49
CA SER A 216 4.07 -8.36 -6.76
C SER A 216 3.61 -9.51 -5.85
N MET A 217 3.57 -9.30 -4.54
CA MET A 217 3.04 -10.26 -3.57
C MET A 217 1.51 -10.35 -3.59
N SER A 218 0.80 -9.26 -3.97
CA SER A 218 -0.66 -9.28 -4.08
C SER A 218 -1.13 -10.24 -5.19
N GLY A 219 -0.42 -10.23 -6.33
CA GLY A 219 -0.68 -11.18 -7.42
C GLY A 219 -0.42 -12.62 -7.00
N TYR A 220 0.67 -12.86 -6.24
CA TYR A 220 0.95 -14.18 -5.67
C TYR A 220 -0.16 -14.62 -4.71
N SER A 221 -0.54 -13.80 -3.74
CA SER A 221 -1.58 -14.12 -2.75
C SER A 221 -2.95 -14.41 -3.40
N ALA A 222 -3.24 -13.76 -4.51
CA ALA A 222 -4.46 -13.99 -5.30
C ALA A 222 -4.26 -15.03 -6.43
N LYS A 223 -3.11 -15.71 -6.47
CA LYS A 223 -2.80 -16.81 -7.41
C LYS A 223 -2.82 -16.41 -8.87
N TRP A 224 -2.41 -15.20 -9.20
CA TRP A 224 -2.33 -14.77 -10.60
C TRP A 224 -1.31 -15.57 -11.41
N TYR A 225 -0.32 -16.17 -10.74
CA TYR A 225 0.64 -17.10 -11.35
C TYR A 225 0.00 -18.37 -11.95
N GLU A 226 -1.22 -18.74 -11.56
CA GLU A 226 -1.93 -19.88 -12.15
C GLU A 226 -2.43 -19.58 -13.57
N VAL A 227 -2.57 -18.31 -13.94
CA VAL A 227 -3.13 -17.86 -15.22
C VAL A 227 -2.20 -16.96 -16.02
N GLY A 228 -1.15 -16.41 -15.39
CA GLY A 228 -0.12 -15.58 -16.03
C GLY A 228 1.10 -16.40 -16.44
N THR A 229 1.81 -15.96 -17.47
CA THR A 229 3.04 -16.58 -17.98
C THR A 229 4.28 -15.74 -17.76
N HIS A 230 4.15 -14.40 -17.74
CA HIS A 230 5.26 -13.44 -17.59
C HIS A 230 4.96 -12.46 -16.47
N LEU A 231 5.99 -12.22 -15.66
CA LEU A 231 6.01 -11.17 -14.62
C LEU A 231 7.05 -10.13 -15.05
N TYR A 232 6.58 -8.96 -15.47
CA TYR A 232 7.44 -7.84 -15.85
C TYR A 232 7.69 -6.96 -14.62
N ALA A 233 8.92 -7.01 -14.10
CA ALA A 233 9.31 -6.50 -12.78
C ALA A 233 9.62 -4.99 -12.76
N LEU A 234 8.84 -4.17 -13.49
CA LEU A 234 8.95 -2.72 -13.47
C LEU A 234 7.97 -2.15 -12.42
N PRO A 235 8.44 -1.52 -11.35
CA PRO A 235 7.57 -0.80 -10.42
C PRO A 235 6.89 0.39 -11.11
N VAL A 236 5.59 0.28 -11.34
CA VAL A 236 4.80 1.36 -11.95
C VAL A 236 4.35 2.36 -10.89
N ASN A 237 3.91 1.88 -9.74
CA ASN A 237 3.51 2.66 -8.55
C ASN A 237 3.41 1.74 -7.33
N TRP A 238 2.84 2.20 -6.19
CA TRP A 238 2.81 1.46 -4.92
C TRP A 238 1.41 1.20 -4.39
N ASN A 239 0.39 1.89 -4.88
CA ASN A 239 -1.00 1.72 -4.50
C ASN A 239 -1.25 1.99 -3.01
N GLN A 240 -0.94 3.21 -2.53
CA GLN A 240 -1.09 3.60 -1.13
C GLN A 240 -2.54 3.44 -0.65
N GLN A 241 -2.64 3.05 0.62
CA GLN A 241 -3.90 2.91 1.32
C GLN A 241 -4.05 4.01 2.37
N VAL A 242 -5.25 4.53 2.51
CA VAL A 242 -5.65 5.39 3.61
C VAL A 242 -6.38 4.58 4.67
N HIS A 243 -6.00 4.78 5.93
CA HIS A 243 -6.74 4.31 7.10
C HIS A 243 -7.48 5.49 7.70
N ALA A 244 -8.77 5.37 7.81
CA ALA A 244 -9.62 6.50 8.14
C ALA A 244 -10.76 6.11 9.08
N VAL A 245 -11.33 7.11 9.73
CA VAL A 245 -12.50 6.98 10.59
C VAL A 245 -13.49 8.11 10.27
N ASN A 246 -14.79 7.83 10.43
CA ASN A 246 -15.80 8.88 10.37
C ASN A 246 -15.53 9.91 11.47
N LEU A 247 -15.40 11.20 11.11
CA LEU A 247 -15.01 12.24 12.05
C LEU A 247 -16.04 12.43 13.17
N ASN A 248 -17.34 12.38 12.86
CA ASN A 248 -18.37 12.48 13.88
C ASN A 248 -18.32 11.30 14.85
N TYR A 249 -18.13 10.08 14.34
CA TYR A 249 -17.96 8.90 15.20
C TYR A 249 -16.71 9.01 16.07
N TRP A 250 -15.57 9.44 15.50
CA TRP A 250 -14.34 9.68 16.25
C TRP A 250 -14.54 10.61 17.41
N ASN A 251 -15.28 11.72 17.20
CA ASN A 251 -15.57 12.71 18.22
C ASN A 251 -16.52 12.20 19.33
N THR A 252 -17.16 11.05 19.15
CA THR A 252 -17.95 10.40 20.22
C THR A 252 -17.11 9.50 21.12
N LEU A 253 -15.89 9.13 20.69
CA LEU A 253 -15.00 8.30 21.49
C LEU A 253 -14.43 9.10 22.66
N ASP A 254 -14.22 8.41 23.80
CA ASP A 254 -13.51 9.01 24.93
C ASP A 254 -12.12 9.50 24.50
N PRO A 255 -11.68 10.70 24.89
CA PRO A 255 -10.36 11.24 24.52
C PRO A 255 -9.19 10.30 24.84
N LYS A 256 -9.27 9.51 25.92
CA LYS A 256 -8.24 8.51 26.25
C LYS A 256 -8.19 7.38 25.22
N VAL A 257 -9.34 6.99 24.67
CA VAL A 257 -9.41 5.98 23.60
C VAL A 257 -8.85 6.54 22.29
N GLN A 258 -9.14 7.81 21.99
CA GLN A 258 -8.57 8.49 20.82
C GLN A 258 -7.04 8.53 20.90
N GLU A 259 -6.48 9.01 22.02
CA GLU A 259 -5.03 9.07 22.26
C GLU A 259 -4.39 7.66 22.20
N PHE A 260 -5.03 6.67 22.81
CA PHE A 260 -4.59 5.29 22.78
C PHE A 260 -4.51 4.75 21.34
N LEU A 261 -5.54 4.98 20.54
CA LEU A 261 -5.55 4.54 19.14
C LEU A 261 -4.50 5.27 18.31
N GLU A 262 -4.40 6.60 18.39
CA GLU A 262 -3.42 7.39 17.64
C GLU A 262 -1.98 6.96 17.98
N SER A 263 -1.69 6.69 19.24
CA SER A 263 -0.35 6.27 19.69
C SER A 263 0.05 4.88 19.19
N ASN A 264 -0.91 3.99 18.92
CA ASN A 264 -0.62 2.60 18.57
C ASN A 264 -0.78 2.29 17.07
N LEU A 265 -1.68 2.99 16.36
CA LEU A 265 -1.94 2.76 14.94
C LEU A 265 -0.70 2.97 14.07
N SER A 266 0.15 3.95 14.39
CA SER A 266 1.39 4.22 13.64
C SER A 266 2.31 3.00 13.57
N THR A 267 2.34 2.18 14.63
CA THR A 267 3.17 0.96 14.66
C THR A 267 2.72 -0.08 13.62
N MET A 268 1.42 -0.19 13.42
CA MET A 268 0.85 -1.06 12.38
C MET A 268 1.20 -0.55 10.98
N TYR A 269 1.05 0.76 10.72
CA TYR A 269 1.36 1.34 9.43
C TYR A 269 2.84 1.17 9.08
N ASP A 270 3.73 1.45 10.01
CA ASP A 270 5.18 1.27 9.84
C ASP A 270 5.55 -0.17 9.55
N ALA A 271 4.89 -1.13 10.23
CA ALA A 271 5.09 -2.55 9.97
C ALA A 271 4.63 -2.95 8.56
N ILE A 272 3.50 -2.41 8.08
CA ILE A 272 3.01 -2.67 6.72
C ILE A 272 3.97 -2.09 5.67
N TRP A 273 4.44 -0.84 5.84
CA TRP A 273 5.43 -0.22 4.95
C TRP A 273 6.71 -1.06 4.85
N LYS A 274 7.25 -1.48 5.99
CA LYS A 274 8.45 -2.33 6.05
C LYS A 274 8.24 -3.68 5.38
N GLN A 275 7.08 -4.28 5.58
CA GLN A 275 6.74 -5.55 4.96
C GLN A 275 6.54 -5.41 3.45
N ALA A 276 5.88 -4.37 2.98
CA ALA A 276 5.68 -4.12 1.54
C ALA A 276 7.01 -3.96 0.77
N ALA A 277 8.00 -3.31 1.39
CA ALA A 277 9.35 -3.24 0.83
C ALA A 277 9.94 -4.64 0.59
N LYS A 278 9.86 -5.52 1.59
CA LYS A 278 10.34 -6.90 1.52
C LYS A 278 9.53 -7.74 0.53
N GLU A 279 8.21 -7.61 0.55
CA GLU A 279 7.27 -8.35 -0.29
C GLU A 279 7.40 -8.04 -1.78
N THR A 280 8.01 -6.93 -2.15
CA THR A 280 8.28 -6.64 -3.56
C THR A 280 9.16 -7.72 -4.17
N GLN A 281 10.29 -8.06 -3.55
CA GLN A 281 11.19 -9.12 -4.02
C GLN A 281 10.62 -10.52 -3.76
N GLU A 282 10.04 -10.76 -2.56
CA GLU A 282 9.41 -12.05 -2.25
C GLU A 282 8.30 -12.39 -3.26
N GLY A 283 7.54 -11.37 -3.70
CA GLY A 283 6.53 -11.54 -4.74
C GLY A 283 7.14 -11.99 -6.08
N TYR A 284 8.26 -11.41 -6.50
CA TYR A 284 8.98 -11.88 -7.70
C TYR A 284 9.41 -13.34 -7.54
N ASP A 285 10.07 -13.66 -6.45
CA ASP A 285 10.57 -15.00 -6.17
C ASP A 285 9.45 -16.05 -6.16
N CYS A 286 8.32 -15.74 -5.53
CA CYS A 286 7.24 -16.70 -5.37
C CYS A 286 6.42 -16.90 -6.65
N ASN A 287 6.14 -15.85 -7.42
CA ASN A 287 5.44 -15.98 -8.69
C ASN A 287 6.26 -16.74 -9.75
N THR A 288 7.60 -16.68 -9.69
CA THR A 288 8.51 -17.26 -10.69
C THR A 288 9.14 -18.60 -10.27
N GLY A 289 8.82 -19.08 -9.06
CA GLY A 289 9.30 -20.38 -8.60
C GLY A 289 10.74 -20.41 -8.07
N SER A 290 11.30 -19.24 -7.74
CA SER A 290 12.63 -19.10 -7.13
C SER A 290 12.76 -19.92 -5.85
N GLU A 291 13.97 -20.42 -5.57
CA GLU A 291 14.28 -21.10 -4.30
C GLU A 291 14.20 -20.15 -3.10
N ASN A 292 14.33 -18.84 -3.34
CA ASN A 292 14.24 -17.80 -2.30
C ASN A 292 12.80 -17.51 -1.86
N CYS A 293 11.79 -18.04 -2.55
CA CYS A 293 10.40 -17.90 -2.09
C CYS A 293 10.19 -18.58 -0.72
N PRO A 294 9.73 -17.84 0.30
CA PRO A 294 9.53 -18.41 1.64
C PRO A 294 8.28 -19.28 1.79
N HIS A 295 7.48 -19.43 0.73
CA HIS A 295 6.24 -20.19 0.73
C HIS A 295 6.40 -21.54 0.02
N ASP A 296 5.64 -22.54 0.47
CA ASP A 296 5.69 -23.91 -0.08
C ASP A 296 5.15 -23.97 -1.53
N VAL A 297 4.09 -23.21 -1.81
CA VAL A 297 3.50 -23.13 -3.15
C VAL A 297 4.23 -22.06 -3.94
N LYS A 298 4.70 -22.39 -5.13
CA LYS A 298 5.43 -21.50 -6.01
C LYS A 298 4.80 -21.44 -7.39
N GLY A 299 4.85 -20.28 -8.03
CA GLY A 299 4.49 -20.12 -9.42
C GLY A 299 5.57 -20.64 -10.36
N ASN A 300 5.38 -20.42 -11.64
CA ASN A 300 6.33 -20.78 -12.70
C ASN A 300 6.38 -19.73 -13.82
N MET A 301 6.06 -18.49 -13.47
CA MET A 301 6.11 -17.38 -14.42
C MET A 301 7.55 -17.08 -14.84
N ILE A 302 7.71 -16.55 -16.03
CA ILE A 302 8.98 -16.03 -16.51
C ILE A 302 9.15 -14.63 -15.91
N LEU A 303 10.25 -14.42 -15.17
CA LEU A 303 10.63 -13.09 -14.69
C LEU A 303 11.25 -12.30 -15.85
N VAL A 304 10.72 -11.13 -16.11
CA VAL A 304 11.28 -10.18 -17.09
C VAL A 304 11.75 -8.94 -16.34
N GLU A 305 13.06 -8.73 -16.34
CA GLU A 305 13.66 -7.55 -15.74
C GLU A 305 13.60 -6.37 -16.72
N PRO A 306 13.12 -5.19 -16.26
CA PRO A 306 13.06 -4.02 -17.11
C PRO A 306 14.46 -3.53 -17.48
N SER A 307 14.64 -3.16 -18.75
CA SER A 307 15.86 -2.52 -19.24
C SER A 307 15.98 -1.07 -18.73
N ASP A 308 17.18 -0.49 -18.86
CA ASP A 308 17.37 0.96 -18.61
C ASP A 308 16.56 1.83 -19.59
N ALA A 309 16.28 1.34 -20.79
CA ALA A 309 15.43 2.03 -21.75
C ALA A 309 13.98 2.07 -21.28
N ASP A 310 13.47 0.97 -20.71
CA ASP A 310 12.10 0.90 -20.17
C ASP A 310 11.92 1.80 -18.95
N ARG A 311 12.94 1.86 -18.07
CA ARG A 311 12.92 2.77 -16.91
C ARG A 311 12.87 4.24 -17.36
N LYS A 312 13.68 4.61 -18.34
CA LYS A 312 13.65 5.96 -18.93
C LYS A 312 12.36 6.27 -19.65
N GLU A 313 11.75 5.28 -20.30
CA GLU A 313 10.45 5.46 -20.96
C GLU A 313 9.33 5.65 -19.93
N LEU A 314 9.37 4.92 -18.79
CA LEU A 314 8.45 5.17 -17.68
C LEU A 314 8.62 6.61 -17.15
N GLU A 315 9.85 7.05 -16.89
CA GLU A 315 10.14 8.44 -16.44
C GLU A 315 9.61 9.47 -17.44
N ARG A 316 9.84 9.27 -18.74
CA ARG A 316 9.34 10.14 -19.80
C ARG A 316 7.81 10.20 -19.82
N ILE A 317 7.14 9.04 -19.78
CA ILE A 317 5.67 8.96 -19.76
C ILE A 317 5.11 9.65 -18.51
N THR A 318 5.75 9.47 -17.36
CA THR A 318 5.35 10.13 -16.12
C THR A 318 5.40 11.65 -16.27
N ALA A 319 6.51 12.18 -16.77
CA ALA A 319 6.72 13.62 -16.89
C ALA A 319 5.87 14.26 -18.00
N GLU A 320 5.71 13.60 -19.16
CA GLU A 320 5.09 14.18 -20.33
C GLU A 320 3.59 13.85 -20.47
N VAL A 321 3.11 12.78 -19.83
CA VAL A 321 1.72 12.31 -19.97
C VAL A 321 0.99 12.28 -18.64
N VAL A 322 1.51 11.52 -17.64
CA VAL A 322 0.78 11.20 -16.42
C VAL A 322 0.62 12.45 -15.54
N VAL A 323 1.72 13.13 -15.21
CA VAL A 323 1.69 14.34 -14.37
C VAL A 323 0.86 15.47 -15.02
N PRO A 324 1.04 15.80 -16.31
CA PRO A 324 0.20 16.80 -16.96
C PRO A 324 -1.28 16.44 -17.02
N ALA A 325 -1.61 15.17 -17.32
CA ALA A 325 -3.00 14.71 -17.37
C ALA A 325 -3.68 14.77 -15.99
N TRP A 326 -2.96 14.38 -14.94
CA TRP A 326 -3.43 14.53 -13.57
C TRP A 326 -3.62 15.99 -13.18
N ALA A 327 -2.62 16.86 -13.44
CA ALA A 327 -2.67 18.27 -13.11
C ALA A 327 -3.84 19.00 -13.83
N ALA A 328 -4.13 18.63 -15.07
CA ALA A 328 -5.27 19.16 -15.82
C ALA A 328 -6.62 18.86 -15.16
N ARG A 329 -6.73 17.71 -14.45
CA ARG A 329 -7.95 17.31 -13.72
C ARG A 329 -8.04 17.94 -12.33
N CYS A 330 -6.91 18.14 -11.66
CA CYS A 330 -6.85 18.67 -10.31
C CYS A 330 -7.24 20.15 -10.25
N SER A 331 -7.73 20.61 -9.10
CA SER A 331 -7.94 22.03 -8.86
C SER A 331 -6.60 22.79 -8.83
N ALA A 332 -6.62 24.11 -9.06
CA ALA A 332 -5.40 24.92 -8.95
C ALA A 332 -4.76 24.80 -7.55
N LYS A 333 -5.59 24.77 -6.49
CA LYS A 333 -5.13 24.54 -5.13
C LYS A 333 -4.45 23.18 -4.98
N CYS A 334 -5.03 22.13 -5.55
CA CYS A 334 -4.46 20.78 -5.49
C CYS A 334 -3.08 20.71 -6.16
N VAL A 335 -2.92 21.33 -7.34
CA VAL A 335 -1.62 21.40 -8.04
C VAL A 335 -0.60 22.23 -7.25
N ASP A 336 -1.02 23.33 -6.65
CA ASP A 336 -0.16 24.17 -5.80
C ASP A 336 0.33 23.41 -4.56
N GLU A 337 -0.57 22.71 -3.86
CA GLU A 337 -0.18 21.88 -2.71
C GLU A 337 0.75 20.70 -3.11
N PHE A 338 0.49 20.07 -4.26
CA PHE A 338 1.40 19.05 -4.79
C PHE A 338 2.80 19.63 -5.03
N ASN A 339 2.91 20.79 -5.68
CA ASN A 339 4.19 21.42 -5.98
C ASN A 339 4.97 21.81 -4.71
N LYS A 340 4.26 22.27 -3.66
CA LYS A 340 4.86 22.64 -2.38
C LYS A 340 5.35 21.44 -1.55
N THR A 341 4.81 20.27 -1.78
CA THR A 341 5.08 19.05 -1.00
C THR A 341 5.78 18.01 -1.87
N VAL A 342 5.06 17.20 -2.59
CA VAL A 342 5.56 16.14 -3.47
C VAL A 342 6.54 16.68 -4.51
N GLY A 343 6.20 17.81 -5.13
CA GLY A 343 7.04 18.46 -6.12
C GLY A 343 8.40 18.91 -5.57
N ASN A 344 8.42 19.41 -4.34
CA ASN A 344 9.67 19.78 -3.65
C ASN A 344 10.52 18.55 -3.33
N VAL A 345 9.92 17.45 -2.84
CA VAL A 345 10.64 16.20 -2.54
C VAL A 345 11.28 15.61 -3.80
N LEU A 346 10.51 15.57 -4.89
CA LEU A 346 10.94 14.94 -6.16
C LEU A 346 11.67 15.90 -7.11
N ASN A 347 11.76 17.20 -6.77
CA ASN A 347 12.28 18.25 -7.65
C ASN A 347 11.57 18.30 -9.00
N ILE A 348 10.25 18.18 -9.00
CA ILE A 348 9.39 18.28 -10.19
C ILE A 348 8.33 19.38 -10.00
N THR A 349 7.77 19.84 -11.10
CA THR A 349 6.69 20.84 -11.07
C THR A 349 5.56 20.39 -11.98
N ALA A 350 4.38 20.23 -11.42
CA ALA A 350 3.15 20.04 -12.20
C ALA A 350 2.61 21.40 -12.64
N ALA A 351 2.23 21.51 -13.91
CA ALA A 351 1.62 22.70 -14.49
C ALA A 351 0.16 22.43 -14.86
N LYS A 352 -0.72 23.39 -14.52
CA LYS A 352 -2.14 23.31 -14.86
C LYS A 352 -2.40 24.00 -16.20
#